data_cc824fdb5a575553db1a85fd662a00f6
#
_entry.id   cc824fdb5a575553db1a85fd662a00f6
#
_cell.length_a   1.000
_cell.length_b   1.000
_cell.length_c   1.000
_cell.angle_alpha   90.00
_cell.angle_beta   90.00
_cell.angle_gamma   90.00
#
_symmetry.space_group_name_H-M   'P 1'
#
loop_
_entity.id
_entity.type
_entity.pdbx_description
1 polymer ?
#
loop_
_entity_poly.entity_id
_entity_poly.type
_entity_poly.pdbx_seq_one_letter_code
_entity_poly.pdbx_strand_id
1 'polypeptide(L)'
;MSRVRVVNIRHINLQQLLVFATILIIIFCAGCGGGASPQVASVGSGANPLTAPGQTASVSLSANPQTVVAGQLTTVTWNTSNAASITFSPSLPEAEDRQLTLPTGSATFPLSTTVTYVATVTDAGGHQASSSATITVLPVQFNFSVEPDTIQPGGSAMLSWTSQGISSLSVDQGVGNLSALLPNGSFKVAPGVTTTYTATATDQSGAKLSQQVVVSVAVPPPVIPDHPIKHIIVMLQENRTFDNYFGVLGAYRASKVPGASATDIDGFNPNTELKTKTGKLVKPYHYQTVCTEGLDFAWNESHTDMDLQAPDTFMESDFSGAKFLMDKFAQTLNTTTKDPDGTRQMGHYDQTDLPYYYELATQFATSDRFFSSVPSNTIPNRMYMFTGTSFGHTVNATPGAGGWSQETIFRALNDAGVSWRYYYQDSDIYLSNFADYYRSDIKPKVYNISNWYSVLASPTADDDLPQVVFIERAGATGLDEHPDNNVQSGAALVQKIISALMNSTAWQSSVFVLTYDEGGGLYDHVPPIQVPPPDDIAPILKSGDVKANFNLSGFRIPIMVISPWVKPHFVSHKPRELTSILKLIESTFDVPALTKRDAWADDMSEFFDFTQPPAWKTPPALPTQPTNGVCSQSREVGPTF
;
A
#
# COMPACT_ATOMS: atom_id res chain seq x y z
N MET A 1 -57.39 13.76 13.14
CA MET A 1 -57.34 15.18 12.74
C MET A 1 -55.84 15.51 12.63
N SER A 2 -55.35 15.35 11.41
CA SER A 2 -55.05 16.39 10.43
C SER A 2 -53.88 17.32 10.83
N ARG A 3 -52.70 17.15 10.28
CA ARG A 3 -52.21 17.96 9.16
C ARG A 3 -50.86 17.42 8.64
N VAL A 4 -50.91 16.98 7.40
CA VAL A 4 -49.78 16.78 6.50
C VAL A 4 -49.22 18.17 6.13
N ARG A 5 -47.87 18.33 6.17
CA ARG A 5 -47.20 19.42 5.48
C ARG A 5 -46.30 18.84 4.38
N VAL A 6 -46.74 19.05 3.18
CA VAL A 6 -46.00 18.91 1.93
C VAL A 6 -45.00 20.07 1.86
N VAL A 7 -43.75 19.80 1.60
CA VAL A 7 -42.74 20.80 1.24
C VAL A 7 -42.25 20.49 -0.17
N ASN A 8 -42.51 21.50 -1.03
CA ASN A 8 -42.17 21.58 -2.45
C ASN A 8 -40.68 21.42 -2.76
N ILE A 9 -40.40 20.57 -3.71
CA ILE A 9 -39.12 20.51 -4.44
C ILE A 9 -39.12 21.66 -5.45
N ARG A 10 -38.24 22.63 -5.28
CA ARG A 10 -37.93 23.63 -6.30
C ARG A 10 -36.72 23.18 -7.11
N HIS A 11 -36.88 23.24 -8.41
CA HIS A 11 -35.93 23.08 -9.49
C HIS A 11 -34.54 23.67 -9.18
N ILE A 12 -33.50 22.89 -9.34
CA ILE A 12 -32.15 23.37 -9.53
C ILE A 12 -31.82 23.33 -11.01
N ASN A 13 -31.48 24.49 -11.52
CA ASN A 13 -31.27 24.84 -12.91
C ASN A 13 -29.98 24.16 -13.45
N LEU A 14 -30.10 23.57 -14.63
CA LEU A 14 -29.07 22.87 -15.41
C LEU A 14 -28.17 23.86 -16.19
N GLN A 15 -27.59 24.86 -15.53
CA GLN A 15 -26.73 25.85 -16.19
C GLN A 15 -25.43 26.22 -15.47
N GLN A 16 -24.86 25.32 -14.68
CA GLN A 16 -23.54 25.56 -14.07
C GLN A 16 -22.51 24.41 -14.28
N LEU A 17 -22.60 23.76 -15.44
CA LEU A 17 -21.59 22.73 -15.81
C LEU A 17 -21.00 23.03 -17.20
N LEU A 18 -20.61 24.28 -17.48
CA LEU A 18 -19.94 24.65 -18.73
C LEU A 18 -19.07 25.90 -18.53
N VAL A 19 -18.11 25.87 -17.63
CA VAL A 19 -16.98 26.82 -17.58
C VAL A 19 -15.81 26.13 -16.91
N PHE A 20 -15.01 25.40 -17.67
CA PHE A 20 -13.58 25.14 -17.40
C PHE A 20 -12.96 24.36 -18.58
N ALA A 21 -13.03 25.00 -19.76
CA ALA A 21 -12.19 24.60 -20.89
C ALA A 21 -12.05 25.79 -21.81
N THR A 22 -11.18 26.70 -21.49
CA THR A 22 -10.53 27.66 -22.40
C THR A 22 -9.72 28.61 -21.53
N ILE A 23 -8.42 28.60 -21.69
CA ILE A 23 -7.46 29.70 -21.61
C ILE A 23 -6.06 29.05 -21.44
N LEU A 24 -5.34 28.89 -22.54
CA LEU A 24 -3.93 29.26 -22.64
C LEU A 24 -3.51 29.40 -24.11
N ILE A 25 -3.85 30.55 -24.69
CA ILE A 25 -3.16 31.07 -25.87
C ILE A 25 -2.31 32.22 -25.34
N ILE A 26 -1.02 32.07 -25.31
CA ILE A 26 -0.07 33.18 -25.09
C ILE A 26 0.34 33.71 -26.44
N ILE A 27 -0.14 34.90 -26.69
CA ILE A 27 0.26 35.81 -27.75
C ILE A 27 1.66 36.34 -27.41
N PHE A 28 2.61 36.18 -28.32
CA PHE A 28 3.77 37.08 -28.38
C PHE A 28 3.68 37.88 -29.66
N CYS A 29 3.24 39.13 -29.53
CA CYS A 29 3.44 40.21 -30.48
C CYS A 29 4.45 41.16 -29.87
N ALA A 30 5.56 41.41 -30.53
CA ALA A 30 6.19 42.73 -30.50
C ALA A 30 7.32 42.81 -31.51
N GLY A 31 7.34 43.81 -32.27
CA GLY A 31 8.52 44.30 -32.98
C GLY A 31 8.20 44.92 -34.34
N CYS A 32 7.55 46.10 -34.33
CA CYS A 32 7.53 47.00 -35.46
C CYS A 32 8.93 47.56 -35.74
N GLY A 33 9.30 47.61 -37.02
CA GLY A 33 10.45 48.38 -37.49
C GLY A 33 10.25 48.67 -38.97
N GLY A 34 9.67 49.81 -39.30
CA GLY A 34 9.53 50.31 -40.63
C GLY A 34 10.86 50.82 -41.19
N GLY A 35 11.02 50.74 -42.50
CA GLY A 35 12.14 51.28 -43.24
C GLY A 35 11.79 51.46 -44.71
N ALA A 36 11.61 52.68 -45.08
CA ALA A 36 11.15 53.20 -46.35
C ALA A 36 11.96 52.75 -47.54
N SER A 37 11.23 52.70 -48.64
CA SER A 37 11.79 52.70 -50.02
C SER A 37 12.60 53.97 -50.27
N PRO A 38 13.54 53.92 -51.21
CA PRO A 38 13.66 54.98 -52.18
C PRO A 38 13.49 54.50 -53.62
N GLN A 39 12.59 55.18 -54.28
CA GLN A 39 12.59 55.30 -55.71
C GLN A 39 13.82 56.11 -56.13
N VAL A 40 14.50 55.69 -57.15
CA VAL A 40 15.21 56.57 -58.03
C VAL A 40 15.02 56.10 -59.48
N ALA A 41 14.49 57.02 -60.25
CA ALA A 41 14.30 56.91 -61.68
C ALA A 41 15.59 57.34 -62.41
N SER A 42 15.80 56.80 -63.53
CA SER A 42 15.88 57.34 -64.87
C SER A 42 17.17 57.16 -65.67
N VAL A 43 16.88 56.74 -66.87
CA VAL A 43 17.30 57.18 -68.22
C VAL A 43 18.67 56.66 -68.74
N GLY A 44 18.59 56.03 -69.90
CA GLY A 44 19.67 55.90 -70.81
C GLY A 44 19.50 54.80 -71.85
N SER A 45 18.80 55.12 -72.92
CA SER A 45 18.78 54.60 -74.27
C SER A 45 19.89 53.65 -74.69
N GLY A 46 19.48 52.51 -75.29
CA GLY A 46 20.31 51.62 -76.07
C GLY A 46 19.47 50.45 -76.57
N ALA A 47 18.91 50.57 -77.76
CA ALA A 47 18.14 49.51 -78.37
C ALA A 47 19.03 48.34 -78.79
N ASN A 48 18.64 47.15 -78.35
CA ASN A 48 18.92 45.90 -79.04
C ASN A 48 17.87 44.82 -78.63
N PRO A 49 17.58 43.86 -79.52
CA PRO A 49 16.24 43.25 -79.58
C PRO A 49 15.90 42.40 -78.36
N LEU A 50 14.62 42.57 -77.99
CA LEU A 50 13.92 41.84 -76.96
C LEU A 50 14.10 40.34 -77.01
N THR A 51 14.96 39.82 -76.12
CA THR A 51 14.79 38.49 -75.59
C THR A 51 13.79 38.67 -74.39
N ALA A 52 12.66 38.04 -74.45
CA ALA A 52 11.71 37.99 -73.35
C ALA A 52 12.46 37.63 -72.02
N PRO A 53 12.18 38.28 -70.88
CA PRO A 53 12.82 37.90 -69.63
C PRO A 53 12.54 36.42 -69.43
N GLY A 54 13.62 35.60 -69.31
CA GLY A 54 13.51 34.18 -69.03
C GLY A 54 12.69 34.00 -67.75
N GLN A 55 11.59 33.35 -67.92
CA GLN A 55 10.75 33.04 -66.76
C GLN A 55 11.56 32.12 -65.86
N THR A 56 11.87 32.56 -64.64
CA THR A 56 12.61 31.77 -63.66
C THR A 56 11.79 30.55 -63.22
N ALA A 57 12.48 29.44 -62.97
CA ALA A 57 11.84 28.24 -62.44
C ALA A 57 11.11 28.53 -61.14
N SER A 58 9.99 27.88 -60.89
CA SER A 58 9.30 27.88 -59.60
C SER A 58 8.85 26.47 -59.23
N VAL A 59 8.73 26.21 -57.91
CA VAL A 59 8.24 24.95 -57.37
C VAL A 59 7.35 25.22 -56.15
N SER A 60 6.25 24.54 -56.06
CA SER A 60 5.44 24.40 -54.82
C SER A 60 5.48 22.93 -54.40
N LEU A 61 5.71 22.68 -53.10
CA LEU A 61 5.73 21.38 -52.50
C LEU A 61 4.71 21.33 -51.38
N SER A 62 3.92 20.28 -51.33
CA SER A 62 2.95 20.02 -50.26
C SER A 62 2.96 18.57 -49.86
N ALA A 63 2.53 18.30 -48.63
CA ALA A 63 2.33 16.94 -48.13
C ALA A 63 0.91 16.83 -47.55
N ASN A 64 0.25 15.72 -47.82
CA ASN A 64 -1.09 15.46 -47.29
C ASN A 64 -1.24 13.96 -46.96
N PRO A 65 -1.53 13.63 -45.68
CA PRO A 65 -1.57 14.53 -44.50
C PRO A 65 -0.15 15.01 -44.11
N GLN A 66 -0.03 16.17 -43.50
CA GLN A 66 1.22 16.72 -42.96
C GLN A 66 1.62 16.13 -41.62
N THR A 67 0.67 15.51 -40.91
CA THR A 67 0.90 14.80 -39.63
C THR A 67 0.39 13.39 -39.81
N VAL A 68 1.24 12.41 -39.56
CA VAL A 68 0.95 10.98 -39.65
C VAL A 68 1.44 10.28 -38.40
N VAL A 69 0.90 9.11 -38.10
CA VAL A 69 1.54 8.22 -37.13
C VAL A 69 2.58 7.35 -37.87
N ALA A 70 3.62 6.92 -37.16
CA ALA A 70 4.65 6.09 -37.74
C ALA A 70 4.06 4.88 -38.52
N GLY A 71 4.50 4.68 -39.77
CA GLY A 71 3.98 3.68 -40.67
C GLY A 71 2.76 4.06 -41.50
N GLN A 72 2.11 5.19 -41.22
CA GLN A 72 1.00 5.69 -42.06
C GLN A 72 1.53 6.34 -43.35
N LEU A 73 0.71 6.23 -44.40
CA LEU A 73 1.01 6.82 -45.69
C LEU A 73 0.78 8.33 -45.67
N THR A 74 1.68 9.05 -46.33
CA THR A 74 1.53 10.45 -46.75
C THR A 74 1.85 10.61 -48.18
N THR A 75 1.24 11.55 -48.87
CA THR A 75 1.50 11.86 -50.28
C THR A 75 2.18 13.21 -50.33
N VAL A 76 3.40 13.24 -50.89
CA VAL A 76 4.08 14.47 -51.27
C VAL A 76 3.74 14.81 -52.71
N THR A 77 3.31 16.04 -52.98
CA THR A 77 2.89 16.53 -54.28
C THR A 77 3.66 17.80 -54.60
N TRP A 78 4.14 17.89 -55.84
CA TRP A 78 4.81 19.09 -56.35
C TRP A 78 4.22 19.58 -57.67
N ASN A 79 4.28 20.90 -57.82
CA ASN A 79 3.91 21.56 -59.06
C ASN A 79 5.01 22.58 -59.41
N THR A 80 5.45 22.58 -60.64
CA THR A 80 6.59 23.38 -61.12
C THR A 80 6.22 24.17 -62.34
N SER A 81 6.87 25.31 -62.54
CA SER A 81 6.82 26.02 -63.84
C SER A 81 8.27 26.32 -64.29
N ASN A 82 8.50 26.28 -65.59
CA ASN A 82 9.78 26.53 -66.27
C ASN A 82 10.95 25.69 -65.75
N ALA A 83 10.70 24.53 -65.13
CA ALA A 83 11.70 23.62 -64.61
C ALA A 83 12.16 22.65 -65.70
N ALA A 84 13.48 22.51 -65.85
CA ALA A 84 14.10 21.50 -66.67
C ALA A 84 14.41 20.22 -65.87
N SER A 85 14.62 20.37 -64.54
CA SER A 85 14.84 19.25 -63.63
C SER A 85 14.33 19.55 -62.25
N ILE A 86 14.05 18.49 -61.45
CA ILE A 86 13.68 18.55 -60.01
C ILE A 86 14.51 17.54 -59.22
N THR A 87 15.00 17.95 -58.06
CA THR A 87 15.70 17.11 -57.10
C THR A 87 15.08 17.28 -55.71
N PHE A 88 15.17 16.25 -54.85
CA PHE A 88 14.71 16.24 -53.49
C PHE A 88 15.83 15.98 -52.50
N SER A 89 15.83 16.72 -51.41
CA SER A 89 16.73 16.50 -50.28
C SER A 89 15.94 16.45 -48.96
N PRO A 90 15.99 15.33 -48.21
CA PRO A 90 16.50 14.03 -48.62
C PRO A 90 15.74 13.48 -49.85
N SER A 91 16.30 12.45 -50.52
CA SER A 91 15.59 11.79 -51.62
C SER A 91 14.27 11.19 -51.13
N LEU A 92 13.22 11.29 -51.97
CA LEU A 92 11.95 10.65 -51.67
C LEU A 92 12.15 9.13 -51.63
N PRO A 93 11.49 8.41 -50.64
CA PRO A 93 11.51 6.96 -50.63
C PRO A 93 11.02 6.36 -51.96
N GLU A 94 11.48 5.14 -52.31
CA GLU A 94 10.91 4.41 -53.42
C GLU A 94 9.47 4.01 -53.11
N ALA A 95 8.56 4.34 -54.02
CA ALA A 95 7.15 4.04 -53.93
C ALA A 95 6.62 3.60 -55.30
N GLU A 96 5.72 2.63 -55.33
CA GLU A 96 5.15 2.08 -56.58
C GLU A 96 4.40 3.13 -57.39
N ASP A 97 3.82 4.14 -56.74
CA ASP A 97 3.05 5.25 -57.35
C ASP A 97 3.87 6.53 -57.57
N ARG A 98 5.20 6.46 -57.41
CA ARG A 98 6.08 7.63 -57.54
C ARG A 98 6.20 8.08 -59.00
N GLN A 99 5.61 9.23 -59.25
CA GLN A 99 5.68 9.88 -60.58
C GLN A 99 6.56 11.13 -60.54
N LEU A 100 7.85 10.98 -60.81
CA LEU A 100 8.82 12.09 -60.89
C LEU A 100 8.71 12.81 -62.23
N THR A 101 7.58 13.40 -62.52
CA THR A 101 7.27 14.09 -63.76
C THR A 101 7.25 15.59 -63.56
N LEU A 102 7.48 16.31 -64.65
CA LEU A 102 7.30 17.74 -64.75
C LEU A 102 6.17 18.03 -65.70
N PRO A 103 5.35 19.07 -65.45
CA PRO A 103 5.46 20.07 -64.38
C PRO A 103 4.85 19.62 -63.05
N THR A 104 4.19 18.48 -62.97
CA THR A 104 3.54 17.99 -61.76
C THR A 104 3.91 16.55 -61.49
N GLY A 105 3.96 16.19 -60.20
CA GLY A 105 4.18 14.79 -59.76
C GLY A 105 3.80 14.58 -58.32
N SER A 106 3.79 13.31 -57.91
CA SER A 106 3.49 12.89 -56.54
C SER A 106 4.24 11.63 -56.17
N ALA A 107 4.38 11.38 -54.85
CA ALA A 107 4.87 10.14 -54.31
C ALA A 107 4.19 9.87 -52.97
N THR A 108 3.67 8.65 -52.80
CA THR A 108 3.01 8.18 -51.55
C THR A 108 3.89 7.13 -50.90
N PHE A 109 4.20 7.33 -49.61
CA PHE A 109 5.06 6.43 -48.85
C PHE A 109 4.80 6.55 -47.35
N PRO A 110 5.13 5.52 -46.56
CA PRO A 110 5.10 5.59 -45.08
C PRO A 110 6.38 6.25 -44.56
N LEU A 111 6.26 6.86 -43.36
CA LEU A 111 7.39 7.42 -42.63
C LEU A 111 7.44 6.88 -41.21
N SER A 112 8.66 6.69 -40.66
CA SER A 112 8.90 6.30 -39.29
C SER A 112 9.40 7.45 -38.42
N THR A 113 9.86 8.53 -38.99
CA THR A 113 10.41 9.72 -38.31
C THR A 113 9.96 11.00 -39.01
N THR A 114 9.88 12.08 -38.27
CA THR A 114 9.61 13.43 -38.82
C THR A 114 10.70 13.81 -39.81
N VAL A 115 10.30 14.28 -41.02
CA VAL A 115 11.21 14.66 -42.06
C VAL A 115 10.76 15.93 -42.76
N THR A 116 11.69 16.78 -43.17
CA THR A 116 11.46 17.94 -44.05
C THR A 116 12.07 17.65 -45.40
N TYR A 117 11.26 17.56 -46.44
CA TYR A 117 11.70 17.46 -47.81
C TYR A 117 11.84 18.85 -48.40
N VAL A 118 12.94 19.06 -49.14
CA VAL A 118 13.19 20.25 -49.95
C VAL A 118 13.22 19.83 -51.40
N ALA A 119 12.28 20.36 -52.19
CA ALA A 119 12.34 20.21 -53.65
C ALA A 119 13.08 21.41 -54.25
N THR A 120 14.08 21.15 -55.09
CA THR A 120 14.83 22.16 -55.80
C THR A 120 14.68 21.91 -57.31
N VAL A 121 14.20 22.91 -58.02
CA VAL A 121 14.06 22.90 -59.46
C VAL A 121 15.15 23.77 -60.10
N THR A 122 15.59 23.35 -61.29
CA THR A 122 16.57 24.10 -62.12
C THR A 122 15.98 24.34 -63.45
N ASP A 123 16.05 25.56 -63.96
CA ASP A 123 15.63 25.92 -65.34
C ASP A 123 16.71 25.59 -66.39
N ALA A 124 16.39 25.79 -67.64
CA ALA A 124 17.34 25.57 -68.71
C ALA A 124 18.58 26.52 -68.76
N GLY A 125 18.49 27.62 -67.98
CA GLY A 125 19.57 28.58 -67.76
C GLY A 125 20.43 28.29 -66.50
N GLY A 126 20.08 27.29 -65.74
CA GLY A 126 20.80 26.91 -64.50
C GLY A 126 20.32 27.68 -63.24
N HIS A 127 19.31 28.50 -63.31
CA HIS A 127 18.75 29.16 -62.11
C HIS A 127 17.93 28.17 -61.30
N GLN A 128 18.01 28.31 -59.98
CA GLN A 128 17.32 27.39 -59.05
C GLN A 128 16.22 28.09 -58.25
N ALA A 129 15.17 27.32 -57.89
CA ALA A 129 14.18 27.67 -56.94
C ALA A 129 13.84 26.47 -56.07
N SER A 130 13.52 26.70 -54.77
CA SER A 130 13.26 25.61 -53.83
C SER A 130 11.96 25.87 -53.05
N SER A 131 11.32 24.77 -52.65
CA SER A 131 10.17 24.77 -51.73
C SER A 131 10.32 23.58 -50.75
N SER A 132 9.82 23.72 -49.55
CA SER A 132 9.93 22.68 -48.53
C SER A 132 8.56 22.27 -47.97
N ALA A 133 8.45 21.02 -47.56
CA ALA A 133 7.33 20.48 -46.81
C ALA A 133 7.83 19.61 -45.69
N THR A 134 7.35 19.88 -44.46
CA THR A 134 7.64 19.07 -43.27
C THR A 134 6.48 18.13 -43.01
N ILE A 135 6.79 16.85 -42.80
CA ILE A 135 5.84 15.82 -42.38
C ILE A 135 6.21 15.44 -40.97
N THR A 136 5.30 15.70 -40.02
CA THR A 136 5.44 15.35 -38.62
C THR A 136 4.98 13.92 -38.41
N VAL A 137 5.83 13.08 -37.80
CA VAL A 137 5.50 11.70 -37.46
C VAL A 137 5.31 11.59 -35.96
N LEU A 138 4.08 11.22 -35.53
CA LEU A 138 3.76 10.93 -34.15
C LEU A 138 4.14 9.49 -33.79
N PRO A 139 4.53 9.24 -32.54
CA PRO A 139 4.86 7.88 -32.09
C PRO A 139 3.61 6.98 -32.07
N VAL A 140 3.81 5.70 -32.27
CA VAL A 140 2.79 4.68 -31.99
C VAL A 140 2.63 4.59 -30.48
N GLN A 141 1.37 4.55 -29.99
CA GLN A 141 1.06 4.40 -28.57
C GLN A 141 0.02 3.29 -28.37
N PHE A 142 0.20 2.53 -27.31
CA PHE A 142 -0.75 1.51 -26.88
C PHE A 142 -0.70 1.39 -25.37
N ASN A 143 -1.84 1.59 -24.72
CA ASN A 143 -2.04 1.38 -23.28
C ASN A 143 -3.14 0.35 -23.09
N PHE A 144 -2.91 -0.60 -22.15
CA PHE A 144 -3.86 -1.64 -21.78
C PHE A 144 -3.99 -1.71 -20.26
N SER A 145 -5.19 -1.68 -19.75
CA SER A 145 -5.50 -1.65 -18.30
C SER A 145 -6.70 -2.50 -17.97
N VAL A 146 -6.89 -2.79 -16.69
CA VAL A 146 -8.06 -3.51 -16.16
C VAL A 146 -8.58 -2.83 -14.90
N GLU A 147 -9.90 -2.79 -14.74
CA GLU A 147 -10.56 -2.26 -13.54
C GLU A 147 -11.89 -3.01 -13.28
N PRO A 148 -12.13 -3.51 -12.06
CA PRO A 148 -11.14 -3.72 -11.01
C PRO A 148 -10.13 -4.80 -11.40
N ASP A 149 -8.91 -4.75 -10.85
CA ASP A 149 -7.88 -5.78 -11.03
C ASP A 149 -8.13 -7.02 -10.16
N THR A 150 -8.97 -6.89 -9.15
CA THR A 150 -9.41 -7.99 -8.28
C THR A 150 -10.93 -8.09 -8.27
N ILE A 151 -11.46 -9.28 -8.51
CA ILE A 151 -12.89 -9.58 -8.52
C ILE A 151 -13.21 -10.72 -7.55
N GLN A 152 -14.44 -10.73 -7.00
CA GLN A 152 -14.97 -11.89 -6.29
C GLN A 152 -15.30 -13.02 -7.27
N PRO A 153 -15.37 -14.30 -6.83
CA PRO A 153 -15.84 -15.40 -7.66
C PRO A 153 -17.19 -15.09 -8.32
N GLY A 154 -17.25 -15.23 -9.63
CA GLY A 154 -18.41 -14.85 -10.44
C GLY A 154 -18.53 -13.35 -10.73
N GLY A 155 -17.64 -12.53 -10.21
CA GLY A 155 -17.52 -11.11 -10.53
C GLY A 155 -16.98 -10.86 -11.94
N SER A 156 -16.81 -9.60 -12.30
CA SER A 156 -16.31 -9.22 -13.62
C SER A 156 -15.43 -7.98 -13.55
N ALA A 157 -14.46 -7.91 -14.45
CA ALA A 157 -13.60 -6.75 -14.66
C ALA A 157 -13.75 -6.19 -16.08
N MET A 158 -13.32 -4.96 -16.28
CA MET A 158 -13.34 -4.29 -17.57
C MET A 158 -11.89 -4.13 -18.06
N LEU A 159 -11.53 -4.84 -19.12
CA LEU A 159 -10.31 -4.56 -19.89
C LEU A 159 -10.53 -3.29 -20.68
N SER A 160 -9.59 -2.36 -20.68
CA SER A 160 -9.68 -1.09 -21.39
C SER A 160 -8.38 -0.78 -22.11
N TRP A 161 -8.48 -0.09 -23.25
CA TRP A 161 -7.30 0.33 -24.01
C TRP A 161 -7.48 1.70 -24.64
N THR A 162 -6.34 2.34 -24.81
CA THR A 162 -6.19 3.53 -25.63
C THR A 162 -5.02 3.32 -26.58
N SER A 163 -5.17 3.76 -27.85
CA SER A 163 -4.14 3.53 -28.84
C SER A 163 -4.04 4.65 -29.87
N GLN A 164 -2.86 4.77 -30.48
CA GLN A 164 -2.58 5.62 -31.62
C GLN A 164 -1.69 4.88 -32.60
N GLY A 165 -2.10 4.80 -33.86
CA GLY A 165 -1.32 4.13 -34.92
C GLY A 165 -1.41 2.59 -34.90
N ILE A 166 -2.36 2.04 -34.15
CA ILE A 166 -2.62 0.59 -34.11
C ILE A 166 -3.62 0.22 -35.21
N SER A 167 -3.30 -0.80 -35.98
CA SER A 167 -4.12 -1.35 -37.08
C SER A 167 -4.93 -2.57 -36.65
N SER A 168 -4.44 -3.35 -35.68
CA SER A 168 -5.19 -4.48 -35.14
C SER A 168 -4.87 -4.71 -33.66
N LEU A 169 -5.86 -5.25 -32.95
CA LEU A 169 -5.76 -5.60 -31.53
C LEU A 169 -6.41 -6.96 -31.28
N SER A 170 -5.70 -7.81 -30.59
CA SER A 170 -6.25 -9.07 -30.06
C SER A 170 -5.85 -9.28 -28.62
N VAL A 171 -6.72 -9.92 -27.85
CA VAL A 171 -6.46 -10.30 -26.46
C VAL A 171 -6.67 -11.80 -26.35
N ASP A 172 -5.80 -12.48 -25.63
CA ASP A 172 -5.86 -13.92 -25.39
C ASP A 172 -6.99 -14.33 -24.41
N GLN A 173 -6.92 -15.50 -23.85
CA GLN A 173 -7.89 -16.06 -22.88
C GLN A 173 -9.35 -16.06 -23.41
N GLY A 174 -9.52 -16.28 -24.71
CA GLY A 174 -10.85 -16.36 -25.32
C GLY A 174 -11.52 -15.03 -25.64
N VAL A 175 -10.87 -13.90 -25.38
CA VAL A 175 -11.40 -12.57 -25.73
C VAL A 175 -11.38 -12.34 -27.24
N GLY A 176 -10.28 -12.66 -27.90
CA GLY A 176 -10.18 -12.65 -29.34
C GLY A 176 -9.84 -11.30 -29.97
N ASN A 177 -10.36 -11.06 -31.18
CA ASN A 177 -10.05 -9.88 -31.98
C ASN A 177 -10.92 -8.69 -31.59
N LEU A 178 -10.30 -7.59 -31.20
CA LEU A 178 -10.94 -6.34 -30.78
C LEU A 178 -10.63 -5.15 -31.72
N SER A 179 -10.09 -5.43 -32.91
CA SER A 179 -9.69 -4.38 -33.87
C SER A 179 -10.83 -3.43 -34.30
N ALA A 180 -12.08 -3.90 -34.28
CA ALA A 180 -13.23 -3.08 -34.58
C ALA A 180 -13.54 -1.98 -33.52
N LEU A 181 -12.90 -2.09 -32.33
CA LEU A 181 -13.07 -1.16 -31.21
C LEU A 181 -11.87 -0.19 -31.08
N LEU A 182 -10.98 -0.14 -32.05
CA LEU A 182 -9.90 0.83 -32.08
C LEU A 182 -10.42 2.23 -32.44
N PRO A 183 -9.75 3.33 -32.00
CA PRO A 183 -8.51 3.35 -31.24
C PRO A 183 -8.70 3.17 -29.73
N ASN A 184 -9.89 3.34 -29.17
CA ASN A 184 -10.16 3.26 -27.75
C ASN A 184 -11.39 2.37 -27.54
N GLY A 185 -11.32 1.52 -26.52
CA GLY A 185 -12.42 0.62 -26.23
C GLY A 185 -12.29 -0.10 -24.89
N SER A 186 -13.28 -0.91 -24.60
CA SER A 186 -13.30 -1.79 -23.41
C SER A 186 -14.01 -3.09 -23.72
N PHE A 187 -13.69 -4.12 -22.91
CA PHE A 187 -14.29 -5.44 -23.00
C PHE A 187 -14.44 -6.06 -21.62
N LYS A 188 -15.63 -6.52 -21.30
CA LYS A 188 -15.94 -7.13 -20.02
C LYS A 188 -15.48 -8.58 -19.98
N VAL A 189 -14.73 -8.95 -18.93
CA VAL A 189 -14.29 -10.32 -18.65
C VAL A 189 -14.78 -10.78 -17.29
N ALA A 190 -14.99 -12.08 -17.12
CA ALA A 190 -15.42 -12.71 -15.86
C ALA A 190 -14.68 -14.05 -15.70
N PRO A 191 -13.37 -14.04 -15.43
CA PRO A 191 -12.62 -15.27 -15.25
C PRO A 191 -13.02 -15.98 -13.95
N GLY A 192 -13.06 -17.31 -13.97
CA GLY A 192 -13.33 -18.13 -12.78
C GLY A 192 -12.12 -18.35 -11.88
N VAL A 193 -10.92 -18.04 -12.35
CA VAL A 193 -9.64 -18.12 -11.64
C VAL A 193 -8.78 -16.94 -12.01
N THR A 194 -7.80 -16.59 -11.18
CA THR A 194 -6.82 -15.52 -11.48
C THR A 194 -6.24 -15.75 -12.87
N THR A 195 -6.40 -14.76 -13.74
CA THR A 195 -6.13 -14.88 -15.17
C THR A 195 -5.31 -13.68 -15.65
N THR A 196 -4.20 -13.97 -16.33
CA THR A 196 -3.42 -12.95 -17.03
C THR A 196 -3.94 -12.81 -18.47
N TYR A 197 -4.31 -11.60 -18.84
CA TYR A 197 -4.72 -11.25 -20.20
C TYR A 197 -3.57 -10.55 -20.90
N THR A 198 -3.21 -11.05 -22.08
CA THR A 198 -2.18 -10.47 -22.93
C THR A 198 -2.82 -9.82 -24.14
N ALA A 199 -2.71 -8.51 -24.24
CA ALA A 199 -3.10 -7.77 -25.41
C ALA A 199 -1.94 -7.70 -26.39
N THR A 200 -2.19 -8.08 -27.66
CA THR A 200 -1.25 -7.95 -28.76
C THR A 200 -1.80 -6.94 -29.78
N ALA A 201 -1.16 -5.79 -29.87
CA ALA A 201 -1.47 -4.75 -30.82
C ALA A 201 -0.47 -4.80 -31.99
N THR A 202 -0.93 -4.58 -33.23
CA THR A 202 -0.09 -4.47 -34.40
C THR A 202 -0.22 -3.07 -34.96
N ASP A 203 0.86 -2.40 -35.23
CA ASP A 203 0.86 -1.06 -35.83
C ASP A 203 0.67 -1.08 -37.35
N GLN A 204 0.69 0.10 -37.98
CA GLN A 204 0.53 0.25 -39.42
C GLN A 204 1.71 -0.31 -40.22
N SER A 205 2.88 -0.49 -39.60
CA SER A 205 4.06 -1.08 -40.20
C SER A 205 4.11 -2.62 -40.07
N GLY A 206 3.20 -3.21 -39.33
CA GLY A 206 3.18 -4.63 -38.98
C GLY A 206 3.99 -5.00 -37.72
N ALA A 207 4.59 -4.02 -37.03
CA ALA A 207 5.29 -4.27 -35.77
C ALA A 207 4.30 -4.56 -34.64
N LYS A 208 4.67 -5.47 -33.71
CA LYS A 208 3.81 -5.91 -32.63
C LYS A 208 4.23 -5.30 -31.29
N LEU A 209 3.25 -4.79 -30.54
CA LEU A 209 3.37 -4.38 -29.15
C LEU A 209 2.53 -5.34 -28.29
N SER A 210 3.06 -5.72 -27.13
CA SER A 210 2.34 -6.59 -26.20
C SER A 210 2.31 -5.96 -24.80
N GLN A 211 1.15 -5.98 -24.15
CA GLN A 211 0.97 -5.58 -22.75
C GLN A 211 0.12 -6.62 -22.02
N GLN A 212 0.37 -6.77 -20.73
CA GLN A 212 -0.33 -7.73 -19.90
C GLN A 212 -1.01 -7.03 -18.71
N VAL A 213 -2.17 -7.55 -18.34
CA VAL A 213 -2.88 -7.20 -17.11
C VAL A 213 -3.35 -8.48 -16.43
N VAL A 214 -3.44 -8.47 -15.11
CA VAL A 214 -3.91 -9.61 -14.32
C VAL A 214 -5.28 -9.25 -13.74
N VAL A 215 -6.25 -10.12 -13.92
CA VAL A 215 -7.50 -10.13 -13.15
C VAL A 215 -7.35 -11.18 -12.07
N SER A 216 -7.14 -10.74 -10.85
CA SER A 216 -7.11 -11.61 -9.68
C SER A 216 -8.53 -12.02 -9.31
N VAL A 217 -8.80 -13.31 -9.16
CA VAL A 217 -10.04 -13.79 -8.56
C VAL A 217 -9.73 -14.04 -7.10
N ALA A 218 -10.39 -13.28 -6.22
CA ALA A 218 -10.29 -13.50 -4.79
C ALA A 218 -10.66 -14.96 -4.51
N VAL A 219 -9.74 -15.71 -3.91
CA VAL A 219 -10.11 -17.00 -3.36
C VAL A 219 -10.99 -16.65 -2.18
N PRO A 220 -12.27 -17.10 -2.14
CA PRO A 220 -13.01 -17.02 -0.89
C PRO A 220 -12.10 -17.63 0.17
N PRO A 221 -11.98 -17.06 1.37
CA PRO A 221 -11.31 -17.75 2.45
C PRO A 221 -11.92 -19.14 2.47
N PRO A 222 -11.10 -20.21 2.63
CA PRO A 222 -11.66 -21.55 2.72
C PRO A 222 -12.73 -21.46 3.82
N VAL A 223 -13.99 -21.61 3.44
CA VAL A 223 -15.05 -21.90 4.41
C VAL A 223 -14.57 -23.20 4.99
N ILE A 224 -13.95 -23.14 6.18
CA ILE A 224 -13.55 -24.33 6.91
C ILE A 224 -14.90 -24.91 7.41
N PRO A 225 -15.49 -25.89 6.71
CA PRO A 225 -16.74 -26.48 7.14
C PRO A 225 -16.43 -27.20 8.45
N ASP A 226 -17.21 -26.93 9.50
CA ASP A 226 -17.11 -27.57 10.81
C ASP A 226 -15.75 -27.40 11.52
N HIS A 227 -15.17 -26.17 11.55
CA HIS A 227 -14.08 -25.93 12.49
C HIS A 227 -14.64 -25.83 13.93
N PRO A 228 -13.93 -26.37 14.92
CA PRO A 228 -14.40 -26.41 16.30
C PRO A 228 -14.35 -25.06 17.03
N ILE A 229 -13.84 -24.01 16.38
CA ILE A 229 -13.70 -22.68 16.98
C ILE A 229 -15.05 -21.97 16.97
N LYS A 230 -15.56 -21.66 18.16
CA LYS A 230 -16.77 -20.87 18.39
C LYS A 230 -16.43 -19.47 18.89
N HIS A 231 -15.27 -19.28 19.53
CA HIS A 231 -14.92 -18.04 20.20
C HIS A 231 -13.51 -17.59 19.79
N ILE A 232 -13.40 -16.34 19.31
CA ILE A 232 -12.13 -15.65 19.10
C ILE A 232 -12.02 -14.52 20.12
N ILE A 233 -11.00 -14.59 20.96
CA ILE A 233 -10.71 -13.61 22.00
C ILE A 233 -9.46 -12.86 21.61
N VAL A 234 -9.50 -11.54 21.56
CA VAL A 234 -8.39 -10.67 21.18
C VAL A 234 -8.04 -9.74 22.34
N MET A 235 -6.77 -9.67 22.68
CA MET A 235 -6.24 -8.73 23.66
C MET A 235 -4.97 -8.09 23.13
N LEU A 236 -4.90 -6.76 23.17
CA LEU A 236 -3.72 -5.97 22.83
C LEU A 236 -3.17 -5.31 24.09
N GLN A 237 -1.91 -5.61 24.41
CA GLN A 237 -1.10 -4.87 25.37
C GLN A 237 -0.34 -3.74 24.68
N GLU A 238 0.54 -3.01 25.36
CA GLU A 238 1.17 -1.80 24.85
C GLU A 238 2.69 -1.87 24.73
N ASN A 239 3.11 -1.47 23.55
CA ASN A 239 4.35 -0.87 23.15
C ASN A 239 5.56 -1.75 23.38
N ARG A 240 5.59 -2.95 22.73
CA ARG A 240 6.74 -3.86 22.79
C ARG A 240 7.06 -4.42 21.40
N THR A 241 8.34 -4.35 21.02
CA THR A 241 8.81 -5.06 19.83
C THR A 241 8.98 -6.55 20.11
N PHE A 242 9.03 -7.33 19.03
CA PHE A 242 9.37 -8.75 19.12
C PHE A 242 10.74 -8.97 19.77
N ASP A 243 11.75 -8.22 19.34
CA ASP A 243 13.11 -8.37 19.89
C ASP A 243 13.20 -7.99 21.36
N ASN A 244 12.44 -7.01 21.83
CA ASN A 244 12.42 -6.61 23.22
C ASN A 244 11.94 -7.75 24.15
N TYR A 245 10.97 -8.56 23.70
CA TYR A 245 10.41 -9.65 24.50
C TYR A 245 10.95 -11.02 24.11
N PHE A 246 11.07 -11.30 22.81
CA PHE A 246 11.34 -12.62 22.26
C PHE A 246 12.62 -12.72 21.44
N GLY A 247 13.46 -11.69 21.44
CA GLY A 247 14.72 -11.69 20.71
C GLY A 247 15.70 -12.80 21.14
N VAL A 248 15.52 -13.36 22.34
CA VAL A 248 16.28 -14.52 22.84
C VAL A 248 15.43 -15.79 23.06
N LEU A 249 14.18 -15.79 22.60
CA LEU A 249 13.25 -16.92 22.76
C LEU A 249 13.75 -18.21 22.10
N GLY A 250 14.50 -18.11 20.98
CA GLY A 250 15.01 -19.28 20.25
C GLY A 250 15.86 -20.21 21.14
N ALA A 251 16.77 -19.65 21.94
CA ALA A 251 17.58 -20.40 22.87
C ALA A 251 16.77 -21.10 23.97
N TYR A 252 15.74 -20.41 24.50
CA TYR A 252 14.83 -21.00 25.47
C TYR A 252 14.04 -22.18 24.88
N ARG A 253 13.46 -22.02 23.69
CA ARG A 253 12.71 -23.07 22.99
C ARG A 253 13.59 -24.29 22.71
N ALA A 254 14.81 -24.09 22.22
CA ALA A 254 15.76 -25.18 21.99
C ALA A 254 16.08 -25.97 23.26
N SER A 255 16.01 -25.34 24.44
CA SER A 255 16.22 -26.03 25.74
C SER A 255 14.97 -26.79 26.22
N LYS A 256 13.77 -26.52 25.69
CA LYS A 256 12.49 -27.03 26.18
C LYS A 256 11.81 -27.99 25.21
N VAL A 257 11.92 -27.77 23.92
CA VAL A 257 11.20 -28.50 22.89
C VAL A 257 12.17 -29.48 22.20
N PRO A 258 11.95 -30.80 22.31
CA PRO A 258 12.82 -31.77 21.64
C PRO A 258 12.87 -31.54 20.13
N GLY A 259 14.09 -31.37 19.61
CA GLY A 259 14.31 -31.15 18.16
C GLY A 259 14.19 -29.69 17.68
N ALA A 260 13.79 -28.76 18.53
CA ALA A 260 13.82 -27.34 18.18
C ALA A 260 15.26 -26.79 18.13
N SER A 261 15.51 -25.86 17.21
CA SER A 261 16.78 -25.15 17.12
C SER A 261 16.67 -23.77 17.74
N ALA A 262 17.77 -23.22 18.22
CA ALA A 262 17.83 -21.81 18.64
C ALA A 262 17.57 -20.85 17.46
N THR A 263 17.74 -21.30 16.23
CA THR A 263 17.48 -20.55 14.99
C THR A 263 16.06 -20.70 14.45
N ASP A 264 15.18 -21.45 15.17
CA ASP A 264 13.74 -21.52 14.80
C ASP A 264 13.01 -20.18 15.02
N ILE A 265 13.63 -19.28 15.76
CA ILE A 265 13.14 -17.91 15.98
C ILE A 265 14.17 -16.95 15.40
N ASP A 266 13.73 -16.01 14.60
CA ASP A 266 14.58 -14.92 14.11
C ASP A 266 14.69 -13.82 15.17
N GLY A 267 15.58 -14.06 16.13
CA GLY A 267 15.95 -13.12 17.18
C GLY A 267 17.16 -12.27 16.80
N PHE A 268 17.42 -11.22 17.56
CA PHE A 268 18.52 -10.29 17.27
C PHE A 268 19.89 -10.96 17.41
N ASN A 269 20.88 -10.43 16.68
CA ASN A 269 22.30 -10.77 16.90
C ASN A 269 22.83 -10.01 18.13
N PRO A 270 23.29 -10.69 19.20
CA PRO A 270 23.77 -10.04 20.41
C PRO A 270 25.06 -9.20 20.21
N ASN A 271 25.70 -9.32 19.05
CA ASN A 271 26.88 -8.52 18.69
C ASN A 271 26.55 -7.30 17.81
N THR A 272 25.28 -7.07 17.49
CA THR A 272 24.87 -5.86 16.77
C THR A 272 25.25 -4.61 17.58
N GLU A 273 25.96 -3.69 16.97
CA GLU A 273 26.36 -2.42 17.57
C GLU A 273 25.62 -1.27 16.93
N LEU A 274 24.86 -0.53 17.73
CA LEU A 274 24.23 0.71 17.28
C LEU A 274 24.94 1.93 17.90
N LYS A 275 24.97 3.01 17.13
CA LYS A 275 25.52 4.26 17.58
C LYS A 275 24.45 5.06 18.32
N THR A 276 24.73 5.43 19.57
CA THR A 276 23.86 6.28 20.39
C THR A 276 23.87 7.73 19.91
N LYS A 277 22.92 8.53 20.38
CA LYS A 277 22.83 9.97 20.12
C LYS A 277 24.09 10.73 20.56
N THR A 278 24.80 10.25 21.59
CA THR A 278 26.06 10.83 22.09
C THR A 278 27.29 10.32 21.34
N GLY A 279 27.12 9.40 20.38
CA GLY A 279 28.17 8.87 19.53
C GLY A 279 28.89 7.64 20.06
N LYS A 280 28.52 7.14 21.25
CA LYS A 280 28.99 5.85 21.80
C LYS A 280 28.31 4.70 21.11
N LEU A 281 28.84 3.48 21.28
CA LEU A 281 28.23 2.25 20.79
C LEU A 281 27.48 1.55 21.92
N VAL A 282 26.36 0.91 21.58
CA VAL A 282 25.56 0.05 22.48
C VAL A 282 25.20 -1.24 21.75
N LYS A 283 25.15 -2.35 22.49
CA LYS A 283 24.68 -3.67 22.03
C LYS A 283 23.36 -4.01 22.71
N PRO A 284 22.58 -4.98 22.19
CA PRO A 284 21.47 -5.56 22.94
C PRO A 284 21.93 -6.04 24.31
N TYR A 285 21.16 -5.75 25.36
CA TYR A 285 21.47 -6.12 26.73
C TYR A 285 20.19 -6.46 27.50
N HIS A 286 20.32 -7.34 28.50
CA HIS A 286 19.22 -7.70 29.37
C HIS A 286 18.99 -6.58 30.40
N TYR A 287 17.74 -6.09 30.51
CA TYR A 287 17.37 -5.10 31.50
C TYR A 287 17.58 -5.62 32.94
N GLN A 288 17.99 -4.73 33.82
CA GLN A 288 18.08 -4.98 35.25
C GLN A 288 16.89 -4.37 36.01
N THR A 289 15.81 -4.10 35.30
CA THR A 289 14.58 -3.50 35.80
C THR A 289 13.37 -4.03 35.05
N VAL A 290 12.23 -4.10 35.68
CA VAL A 290 10.93 -4.44 35.05
C VAL A 290 10.11 -3.21 34.66
N CYS A 291 10.68 -2.01 34.80
CA CYS A 291 10.10 -0.71 34.44
C CYS A 291 11.17 0.12 33.72
N THR A 292 10.85 0.63 32.54
CA THR A 292 11.72 1.52 31.76
C THR A 292 11.09 2.89 31.63
N GLU A 293 11.86 3.93 31.26
CA GLU A 293 11.25 5.20 30.87
C GLU A 293 10.64 5.09 29.46
N GLY A 294 9.65 5.92 29.19
CA GLY A 294 9.03 6.04 27.87
C GLY A 294 10.03 6.40 26.76
N LEU A 295 9.69 6.07 25.54
CA LEU A 295 10.50 6.24 24.35
C LEU A 295 9.78 7.14 23.34
N ASP A 296 10.51 7.67 22.38
CA ASP A 296 9.95 8.38 21.23
C ASP A 296 9.74 7.41 20.08
N PHE A 297 8.52 7.34 19.53
CA PHE A 297 8.13 6.33 18.56
C PHE A 297 6.99 6.78 17.62
N ALA A 298 6.89 8.09 17.39
CA ALA A 298 5.92 8.62 16.43
C ALA A 298 6.35 8.36 14.97
N TRP A 299 5.58 8.87 14.05
CA TRP A 299 5.79 8.71 12.61
C TRP A 299 7.22 9.03 12.15
N ASN A 300 7.75 10.17 12.57
CA ASN A 300 9.08 10.61 12.14
C ASN A 300 10.20 9.74 12.73
N GLU A 301 10.10 9.44 14.02
CA GLU A 301 11.06 8.60 14.73
C GLU A 301 11.09 7.19 14.13
N SER A 302 9.92 6.57 13.96
CA SER A 302 9.83 5.23 13.36
C SER A 302 10.41 5.16 11.95
N HIS A 303 10.14 6.15 11.09
CA HIS A 303 10.75 6.21 9.76
C HIS A 303 12.26 6.48 9.80
N THR A 304 12.73 7.22 10.80
CA THR A 304 14.16 7.45 11.00
C THR A 304 14.85 6.16 11.48
N ASP A 305 14.26 5.44 12.42
CA ASP A 305 14.79 4.20 13.00
C ASP A 305 15.07 3.12 11.95
N MET A 306 14.22 3.05 10.93
CA MET A 306 14.40 2.14 9.79
C MET A 306 15.66 2.42 8.98
N ASP A 307 16.15 3.64 8.97
CA ASP A 307 17.24 4.14 8.14
C ASP A 307 17.17 3.62 6.69
N LEU A 308 16.09 3.96 6.01
CA LEU A 308 15.93 3.65 4.59
C LEU A 308 16.94 4.45 3.77
N GLN A 309 17.78 3.76 3.00
CA GLN A 309 18.91 4.33 2.26
C GLN A 309 18.51 5.17 1.05
N ALA A 310 17.25 5.35 0.77
CA ALA A 310 16.70 6.25 -0.23
C ALA A 310 15.35 6.76 0.29
N PRO A 311 15.30 7.73 1.21
CA PRO A 311 14.08 8.11 1.92
C PRO A 311 12.96 8.62 1.02
N ASP A 312 13.25 9.12 -0.18
CA ASP A 312 12.21 9.51 -1.14
C ASP A 312 11.38 8.29 -1.63
N THR A 313 11.91 7.07 -1.49
CA THR A 313 11.22 5.84 -1.85
C THR A 313 10.08 5.46 -0.90
N PHE A 314 9.95 6.08 0.27
CA PHE A 314 8.77 5.88 1.14
C PHE A 314 7.45 6.21 0.44
N MET A 315 7.48 7.00 -0.64
CA MET A 315 6.32 7.31 -1.46
C MET A 315 6.07 6.27 -2.57
N GLU A 316 7.01 5.35 -2.81
CA GLU A 316 6.88 4.34 -3.86
C GLU A 316 5.94 3.22 -3.43
N SER A 317 5.37 2.53 -4.39
CA SER A 317 4.51 1.37 -4.17
C SER A 317 5.27 0.04 -4.13
N ASP A 318 6.58 0.05 -4.42
CA ASP A 318 7.44 -1.14 -4.47
C ASP A 318 8.75 -0.89 -3.70
N PHE A 319 8.96 -1.70 -2.66
CA PHE A 319 10.16 -1.68 -1.82
C PHE A 319 11.10 -2.87 -2.08
N SER A 320 10.90 -3.65 -3.15
CA SER A 320 11.68 -4.86 -3.42
C SER A 320 13.20 -4.61 -3.56
N GLY A 321 13.59 -3.38 -3.93
CA GLY A 321 14.99 -2.94 -3.98
C GLY A 321 15.44 -2.08 -2.81
N ALA A 322 14.55 -1.79 -1.84
CA ALA A 322 14.84 -0.90 -0.74
C ALA A 322 15.79 -1.54 0.28
N LYS A 323 16.69 -0.73 0.80
CA LYS A 323 17.64 -1.15 1.83
C LYS A 323 17.37 -0.42 3.12
N PHE A 324 16.84 -1.13 4.11
CA PHE A 324 16.65 -0.69 5.48
C PHE A 324 17.87 -1.14 6.32
N LEU A 325 18.52 -0.22 7.02
CA LEU A 325 19.67 -0.55 7.88
C LEU A 325 19.25 -0.88 9.31
N MET A 326 18.10 -0.40 9.78
CA MET A 326 17.56 -0.64 11.12
C MET A 326 18.53 -0.20 12.24
N ASP A 327 19.30 0.86 12.03
CA ASP A 327 20.42 1.21 12.88
C ASP A 327 20.33 2.59 13.56
N LYS A 328 19.18 3.28 13.45
CA LYS A 328 19.00 4.61 14.03
C LYS A 328 18.24 4.64 15.37
N PHE A 329 17.72 3.52 15.84
CA PHE A 329 16.96 3.45 17.09
C PHE A 329 17.62 4.21 18.25
N ALA A 330 18.88 3.91 18.55
CA ALA A 330 19.60 4.59 19.63
C ALA A 330 19.99 6.07 19.33
N GLN A 331 19.62 6.60 18.16
CA GLN A 331 19.88 7.99 17.77
C GLN A 331 18.64 8.89 17.82
N THR A 332 17.45 8.34 17.62
CA THR A 332 16.16 9.05 17.67
C THR A 332 15.74 9.35 19.09
N LEU A 333 16.09 8.47 20.01
CA LEU A 333 15.67 8.54 21.40
C LEU A 333 16.07 9.82 22.12
N ASN A 334 15.16 10.41 22.88
CA ASN A 334 15.48 11.45 23.82
C ASN A 334 16.29 10.92 25.00
N THR A 335 17.43 11.58 25.26
CA THR A 335 18.24 11.27 26.44
C THR A 335 17.58 11.83 27.70
N THR A 336 17.74 11.10 28.82
CA THR A 336 17.22 11.51 30.13
C THR A 336 18.38 11.59 31.13
N THR A 337 18.09 12.10 32.32
CA THR A 337 19.10 12.10 33.41
C THR A 337 19.47 10.69 33.88
N LYS A 338 18.60 9.71 33.61
CA LYS A 338 18.83 8.29 33.97
C LYS A 338 19.50 7.52 32.86
N ASP A 339 19.24 7.90 31.61
CA ASP A 339 19.84 7.35 30.40
C ASP A 339 20.44 8.47 29.52
N PRO A 340 21.61 9.01 29.91
CA PRO A 340 22.19 10.14 29.22
C PRO A 340 22.75 9.83 27.83
N ASP A 341 22.96 8.56 27.51
CA ASP A 341 23.44 8.11 26.22
C ASP A 341 22.32 7.64 25.29
N GLY A 342 21.10 7.37 25.80
CA GLY A 342 19.97 6.85 25.02
C GLY A 342 20.16 5.38 24.67
N THR A 343 20.43 4.53 25.65
CA THR A 343 20.72 3.10 25.44
C THR A 343 19.50 2.21 25.60
N ARG A 344 18.47 2.67 26.31
CA ARG A 344 17.32 1.83 26.75
C ARG A 344 16.52 1.22 25.61
N GLN A 345 16.59 1.73 24.40
CA GLN A 345 15.96 1.09 23.23
C GLN A 345 16.55 -0.29 22.91
N MET A 346 17.82 -0.53 23.24
CA MET A 346 18.53 -1.78 22.97
C MET A 346 18.35 -2.83 24.07
N GLY A 347 17.62 -2.54 25.12
CA GLY A 347 17.36 -3.46 26.20
C GLY A 347 16.27 -4.48 25.85
N HIS A 348 16.36 -5.67 26.42
CA HIS A 348 15.38 -6.74 26.27
C HIS A 348 15.09 -7.43 27.60
N TYR A 349 13.96 -8.13 27.64
CA TYR A 349 13.56 -9.07 28.70
C TYR A 349 13.81 -10.51 28.26
N ASP A 350 13.85 -11.43 29.19
CA ASP A 350 13.98 -12.86 28.93
C ASP A 350 13.03 -13.71 29.78
N GLN A 351 13.22 -15.03 29.76
CA GLN A 351 12.41 -15.98 30.51
C GLN A 351 12.50 -15.83 32.04
N THR A 352 13.49 -15.10 32.56
CA THR A 352 13.57 -14.82 34.01
C THR A 352 12.66 -13.71 34.46
N ASP A 353 12.35 -12.78 33.53
CA ASP A 353 11.39 -11.69 33.75
C ASP A 353 9.96 -12.12 33.44
N LEU A 354 9.77 -12.79 32.29
CA LEU A 354 8.47 -13.12 31.69
C LEU A 354 8.29 -14.63 31.46
N PRO A 355 8.49 -15.49 32.47
CA PRO A 355 8.44 -16.94 32.29
C PRO A 355 7.09 -17.42 31.74
N TYR A 356 6.00 -16.77 32.10
CA TYR A 356 4.65 -17.12 31.60
C TYR A 356 4.54 -16.91 30.07
N TYR A 357 5.02 -15.79 29.56
CA TYR A 357 4.98 -15.49 28.11
C TYR A 357 5.90 -16.37 27.31
N TYR A 358 7.12 -16.63 27.84
CA TYR A 358 8.06 -17.54 27.20
C TYR A 358 7.49 -18.96 27.08
N GLU A 359 6.77 -19.42 28.11
CA GLU A 359 6.15 -20.73 28.06
C GLU A 359 4.92 -20.75 27.15
N LEU A 360 4.07 -19.68 27.13
CA LEU A 360 2.96 -19.56 26.18
C LEU A 360 3.46 -19.64 24.74
N ALA A 361 4.46 -18.82 24.37
CA ALA A 361 5.05 -18.80 23.03
C ALA A 361 5.79 -20.10 22.66
N THR A 362 6.15 -20.91 23.66
CA THR A 362 6.83 -22.20 23.45
C THR A 362 5.84 -23.34 23.34
N GLN A 363 4.80 -23.42 24.18
CA GLN A 363 3.84 -24.52 24.19
C GLN A 363 2.81 -24.39 23.07
N PHE A 364 2.30 -23.18 22.84
CA PHE A 364 1.29 -22.91 21.84
C PHE A 364 1.93 -22.47 20.51
N ALA A 365 1.40 -21.42 19.89
CA ALA A 365 1.91 -20.92 18.63
C ALA A 365 2.29 -19.44 18.73
N THR A 366 3.34 -19.07 18.02
CA THR A 366 3.83 -17.69 17.91
C THR A 366 4.26 -17.38 16.47
N SER A 367 4.67 -16.14 16.21
CA SER A 367 5.28 -15.75 14.94
C SER A 367 6.44 -14.80 15.18
N ASP A 368 7.51 -14.97 14.41
CA ASP A 368 8.63 -14.04 14.32
C ASP A 368 8.53 -13.11 13.11
N ARG A 369 7.34 -13.04 12.50
CA ARG A 369 7.01 -12.18 11.35
C ARG A 369 5.62 -11.54 11.51
N PHE A 370 5.26 -11.17 12.74
CA PHE A 370 4.03 -10.44 13.02
C PHE A 370 4.37 -8.97 13.33
N PHE A 371 3.69 -8.05 12.65
CA PHE A 371 4.02 -6.62 12.64
C PHE A 371 2.85 -5.78 13.14
N SER A 372 3.14 -4.59 13.66
CA SER A 372 2.14 -3.54 13.79
C SER A 372 1.71 -3.03 12.41
N SER A 373 0.55 -2.38 12.29
CA SER A 373 -0.03 -2.04 10.99
C SER A 373 0.62 -0.84 10.30
N VAL A 374 1.19 0.07 11.10
CA VAL A 374 1.77 1.33 10.61
C VAL A 374 2.96 1.74 11.49
N PRO A 375 4.02 2.34 10.90
CA PRO A 375 5.20 2.78 11.66
C PRO A 375 4.90 4.07 12.44
N SER A 376 4.12 3.96 13.51
CA SER A 376 3.65 5.08 14.31
C SER A 376 3.16 4.62 15.69
N ASN A 377 2.53 5.54 16.42
CA ASN A 377 2.06 5.41 17.79
C ASN A 377 0.87 4.45 17.97
N THR A 378 0.48 4.30 19.23
CA THR A 378 -0.67 3.54 19.75
C THR A 378 -1.98 3.79 18.98
N ILE A 379 -2.43 5.06 18.89
CA ILE A 379 -3.75 5.39 18.34
C ILE A 379 -3.89 4.94 16.87
N PRO A 380 -3.00 5.29 15.93
CA PRO A 380 -3.09 4.78 14.56
C PRO A 380 -3.13 3.26 14.48
N ASN A 381 -2.27 2.55 15.20
CA ASN A 381 -2.21 1.09 15.17
C ASN A 381 -3.48 0.43 15.74
N ARG A 382 -4.02 0.95 16.86
CA ARG A 382 -5.29 0.48 17.41
C ARG A 382 -6.49 0.80 16.51
N MET A 383 -6.43 1.90 15.74
CA MET A 383 -7.44 2.17 14.70
C MET A 383 -7.46 1.06 13.67
N TYR A 384 -6.29 0.61 13.16
CA TYR A 384 -6.24 -0.53 12.24
C TYR A 384 -6.89 -1.79 12.82
N MET A 385 -6.68 -2.08 14.09
CA MET A 385 -7.30 -3.25 14.73
C MET A 385 -8.84 -3.14 14.83
N PHE A 386 -9.40 -1.92 14.88
CA PHE A 386 -10.84 -1.73 15.04
C PHE A 386 -11.56 -1.41 13.72
N THR A 387 -10.85 -0.90 12.73
CA THR A 387 -11.45 -0.35 11.51
C THR A 387 -10.71 -0.67 10.22
N GLY A 388 -9.59 -1.42 10.30
CA GLY A 388 -8.73 -1.73 9.15
C GLY A 388 -7.91 -0.56 8.61
N THR A 389 -8.03 0.66 9.19
CA THR A 389 -7.36 1.89 8.71
C THR A 389 -7.17 2.90 9.85
N SER A 390 -6.23 3.84 9.68
CA SER A 390 -6.06 4.98 10.60
C SER A 390 -6.73 6.27 10.13
N PHE A 391 -7.48 6.26 9.02
CA PHE A 391 -8.13 7.44 8.42
C PHE A 391 -7.17 8.61 8.17
N GLY A 392 -5.97 8.28 7.75
CA GLY A 392 -4.91 9.26 7.52
C GLY A 392 -4.14 9.69 8.77
N HIS A 393 -4.53 9.26 9.98
CA HIS A 393 -3.79 9.62 11.19
C HIS A 393 -2.41 8.94 11.20
N THR A 394 -1.39 9.75 11.39
CA THR A 394 0.03 9.34 11.46
C THR A 394 0.63 9.49 12.86
N VAL A 395 -0.12 10.04 13.81
CA VAL A 395 0.26 10.19 15.21
C VAL A 395 -0.96 10.08 16.10
N ASN A 396 -0.75 9.95 17.41
CA ASN A 396 -1.83 9.97 18.37
C ASN A 396 -2.71 11.21 18.19
N ALA A 397 -4.00 10.99 18.02
CA ALA A 397 -5.00 12.02 17.81
C ALA A 397 -6.18 11.81 18.78
N THR A 398 -6.82 12.90 19.16
CA THR A 398 -8.05 12.87 19.95
C THR A 398 -9.23 13.15 19.03
N PRO A 399 -10.28 12.32 19.05
CA PRO A 399 -11.46 12.59 18.24
C PRO A 399 -12.18 13.86 18.70
N GLY A 400 -12.89 14.49 17.78
CA GLY A 400 -13.86 15.55 18.12
C GLY A 400 -15.05 15.04 18.95
N ALA A 401 -15.94 15.94 19.33
CA ALA A 401 -17.16 15.57 20.04
C ALA A 401 -17.98 14.54 19.25
N GLY A 402 -18.32 13.42 19.89
CA GLY A 402 -19.04 12.31 19.27
C GLY A 402 -18.16 11.19 18.70
N GLY A 403 -16.84 11.30 18.78
CA GLY A 403 -15.91 10.27 18.34
C GLY A 403 -15.66 10.26 16.83
N TRP A 404 -14.78 9.36 16.38
CA TRP A 404 -14.58 9.09 14.94
C TRP A 404 -15.80 8.37 14.37
N SER A 405 -16.26 8.81 13.20
CA SER A 405 -17.54 8.35 12.60
C SER A 405 -17.41 7.10 11.74
N GLN A 406 -16.21 6.61 11.55
CA GLN A 406 -15.92 5.46 10.69
C GLN A 406 -16.48 4.16 11.29
N GLU A 407 -16.80 3.23 10.40
CA GLU A 407 -17.28 1.92 10.77
C GLU A 407 -16.20 1.12 11.49
N THR A 408 -16.63 0.48 12.60
CA THR A 408 -15.78 -0.43 13.35
C THR A 408 -16.16 -1.88 13.08
N ILE A 409 -15.25 -2.82 13.35
CA ILE A 409 -15.53 -4.26 13.33
C ILE A 409 -16.78 -4.61 14.17
N PHE A 410 -17.05 -3.88 15.24
CA PHE A 410 -18.21 -4.11 16.10
C PHE A 410 -19.54 -3.84 15.40
N ARG A 411 -19.57 -2.88 14.46
CA ARG A 411 -20.74 -2.65 13.62
C ARG A 411 -20.85 -3.77 12.58
N ALA A 412 -19.78 -4.12 11.90
CA ALA A 412 -19.76 -5.20 10.91
C ALA A 412 -20.21 -6.54 11.53
N LEU A 413 -19.77 -6.85 12.77
CA LEU A 413 -20.22 -8.02 13.51
C LEU A 413 -21.73 -7.98 13.79
N ASN A 414 -22.28 -6.81 14.17
CA ASN A 414 -23.73 -6.65 14.35
C ASN A 414 -24.49 -6.91 13.05
N ASP A 415 -24.03 -6.34 11.95
CA ASP A 415 -24.68 -6.43 10.64
C ASP A 415 -24.64 -7.87 10.10
N ALA A 416 -23.56 -8.61 10.41
CA ALA A 416 -23.42 -10.04 10.11
C ALA A 416 -24.15 -10.97 11.10
N GLY A 417 -24.77 -10.43 12.17
CA GLY A 417 -25.47 -11.24 13.19
C GLY A 417 -24.51 -12.01 14.12
N VAL A 418 -23.23 -11.69 14.13
CA VAL A 418 -22.22 -12.32 14.97
C VAL A 418 -22.27 -11.74 16.39
N SER A 419 -22.33 -12.61 17.39
CA SER A 419 -22.34 -12.19 18.78
C SER A 419 -20.98 -11.74 19.24
N TRP A 420 -20.90 -10.62 19.99
CA TRP A 420 -19.64 -10.13 20.51
C TRP A 420 -19.78 -9.37 21.82
N ARG A 421 -18.67 -9.25 22.56
CA ARG A 421 -18.52 -8.40 23.74
C ARG A 421 -17.16 -7.70 23.73
N TYR A 422 -17.16 -6.50 24.33
CA TYR A 422 -15.95 -5.75 24.62
C TYR A 422 -15.80 -5.62 26.13
N TYR A 423 -14.66 -6.04 26.67
CA TYR A 423 -14.37 -6.00 28.10
C TYR A 423 -13.34 -4.93 28.41
N TYR A 424 -13.72 -3.96 29.26
CA TYR A 424 -12.78 -2.98 29.78
C TYR A 424 -12.36 -3.33 31.21
N GLN A 425 -11.15 -2.96 31.59
CA GLN A 425 -10.56 -3.28 32.89
C GLN A 425 -10.58 -2.09 33.85
N ASP A 426 -10.46 -0.87 33.31
CA ASP A 426 -10.45 0.40 34.06
C ASP A 426 -11.16 1.51 33.26
N SER A 427 -10.82 2.77 33.49
CA SER A 427 -11.48 3.90 32.82
C SER A 427 -11.00 4.13 31.37
N ASP A 428 -9.94 3.46 30.94
CA ASP A 428 -9.42 3.58 29.59
C ASP A 428 -10.17 2.62 28.64
N ILE A 429 -11.19 3.15 27.98
CA ILE A 429 -12.03 2.41 27.04
C ILE A 429 -11.76 2.94 25.65
N TYR A 430 -10.83 2.33 24.90
CA TYR A 430 -10.42 2.83 23.59
C TYR A 430 -11.58 2.92 22.59
N LEU A 431 -12.52 1.98 22.62
CA LEU A 431 -13.73 2.01 21.79
C LEU A 431 -14.55 3.30 21.97
N SER A 432 -14.45 3.98 23.12
CA SER A 432 -15.18 5.24 23.38
C SER A 432 -14.73 6.40 22.49
N ASN A 433 -13.59 6.26 21.79
CA ASN A 433 -13.12 7.22 20.80
C ASN A 433 -13.92 7.16 19.48
N PHE A 434 -14.76 6.14 19.28
CA PHE A 434 -15.56 5.95 18.06
C PHE A 434 -17.04 6.27 18.32
N ALA A 435 -17.69 6.86 17.32
CA ALA A 435 -19.13 7.13 17.36
C ALA A 435 -19.96 5.86 17.57
N ASP A 436 -19.47 4.74 17.09
CA ASP A 436 -20.11 3.44 17.26
C ASP A 436 -20.31 3.06 18.74
N TYR A 437 -19.38 3.43 19.63
CA TYR A 437 -19.54 3.18 21.07
C TYR A 437 -20.86 3.72 21.63
N TYR A 438 -21.36 4.84 21.11
CA TYR A 438 -22.56 5.52 21.61
C TYR A 438 -23.86 4.99 21.00
N ARG A 439 -23.80 4.05 20.07
CA ARG A 439 -24.97 3.42 19.46
C ARG A 439 -25.70 2.55 20.48
N SER A 440 -27.04 2.50 20.38
CA SER A 440 -27.91 1.71 21.26
C SER A 440 -27.75 0.19 21.10
N ASP A 441 -27.20 -0.27 19.98
CA ASP A 441 -26.95 -1.68 19.67
C ASP A 441 -25.49 -2.12 19.96
N ILE A 442 -24.60 -1.19 20.29
CA ILE A 442 -23.18 -1.43 20.60
C ILE A 442 -22.88 -1.23 22.08
N LYS A 443 -23.21 -0.07 22.63
CA LYS A 443 -22.92 0.28 24.02
C LYS A 443 -23.34 -0.77 25.07
N PRO A 444 -24.49 -1.46 24.95
CA PRO A 444 -24.89 -2.50 25.89
C PRO A 444 -24.03 -3.76 25.87
N LYS A 445 -23.14 -3.92 24.89
CA LYS A 445 -22.21 -5.06 24.74
C LYS A 445 -20.81 -4.76 25.33
N VAL A 446 -20.64 -3.60 25.95
CA VAL A 446 -19.41 -3.17 26.61
C VAL A 446 -19.51 -3.41 28.11
N TYR A 447 -18.69 -4.30 28.64
CA TYR A 447 -18.77 -4.79 30.02
C TYR A 447 -17.46 -4.55 30.78
N ASN A 448 -17.55 -4.43 32.09
CA ASN A 448 -16.38 -4.53 32.95
C ASN A 448 -15.81 -5.97 32.93
N ILE A 449 -14.49 -6.11 33.04
CA ILE A 449 -13.79 -7.42 33.04
C ILE A 449 -14.31 -8.40 34.11
N SER A 450 -14.97 -7.94 35.17
CA SER A 450 -15.61 -8.83 36.14
C SER A 450 -16.66 -9.74 35.50
N ASN A 451 -17.34 -9.28 34.44
CA ASN A 451 -18.28 -10.12 33.68
C ASN A 451 -17.59 -11.25 32.93
N TRP A 452 -16.36 -11.05 32.40
CA TRP A 452 -15.53 -12.11 31.82
C TRP A 452 -15.36 -13.28 32.79
N TYR A 453 -14.93 -12.99 34.03
CA TYR A 453 -14.73 -14.02 35.02
C TYR A 453 -16.04 -14.69 35.45
N SER A 454 -17.13 -13.93 35.49
CA SER A 454 -18.46 -14.47 35.85
C SER A 454 -18.98 -15.43 34.76
N VAL A 455 -18.82 -15.09 33.49
CA VAL A 455 -19.22 -15.95 32.35
C VAL A 455 -18.39 -17.23 32.36
N LEU A 456 -17.08 -17.13 32.50
CA LEU A 456 -16.18 -18.28 32.43
C LEU A 456 -16.29 -19.21 33.66
N ALA A 457 -16.80 -18.73 34.79
CA ALA A 457 -17.11 -19.54 35.95
C ALA A 457 -18.40 -20.36 35.82
N SER A 458 -19.22 -20.09 34.79
CA SER A 458 -20.44 -20.83 34.49
C SER A 458 -20.12 -22.22 33.95
N PRO A 459 -20.91 -23.25 34.32
CA PRO A 459 -20.80 -24.55 33.70
C PRO A 459 -21.23 -24.55 32.23
N THR A 460 -21.92 -23.49 31.76
CA THR A 460 -22.37 -23.26 30.38
C THR A 460 -21.53 -22.19 29.69
N ALA A 461 -20.28 -21.98 30.12
CA ALA A 461 -19.43 -20.92 29.57
C ALA A 461 -19.25 -21.03 28.05
N ASP A 462 -19.24 -22.22 27.48
CA ASP A 462 -19.15 -22.44 26.03
C ASP A 462 -20.39 -21.92 25.26
N ASP A 463 -21.55 -21.87 25.91
CA ASP A 463 -22.79 -21.34 25.32
C ASP A 463 -22.99 -19.84 25.65
N ASP A 464 -22.45 -19.39 26.79
CA ASP A 464 -22.63 -18.02 27.30
C ASP A 464 -21.60 -17.01 26.77
N LEU A 465 -20.43 -17.50 26.34
CA LEU A 465 -19.38 -16.69 25.78
C LEU A 465 -19.75 -16.32 24.31
N PRO A 466 -19.66 -15.05 23.90
CA PRO A 466 -19.95 -14.68 22.50
C PRO A 466 -18.88 -15.15 21.54
N GLN A 467 -19.21 -15.13 20.25
CA GLN A 467 -18.32 -15.56 19.15
C GLN A 467 -17.04 -14.72 19.09
N VAL A 468 -17.13 -13.40 19.30
CA VAL A 468 -15.97 -12.51 19.27
C VAL A 468 -15.87 -11.73 20.59
N VAL A 469 -14.69 -11.70 21.17
CA VAL A 469 -14.38 -10.98 22.40
C VAL A 469 -13.18 -10.09 22.19
N PHE A 470 -13.31 -8.82 22.54
CA PHE A 470 -12.17 -7.91 22.68
C PHE A 470 -11.98 -7.59 24.17
N ILE A 471 -10.73 -7.74 24.64
CA ILE A 471 -10.34 -7.37 26.01
C ILE A 471 -9.39 -6.19 25.91
N GLU A 472 -9.81 -5.07 26.48
CA GLU A 472 -9.01 -3.85 26.51
C GLU A 472 -7.88 -3.98 27.53
N ARG A 473 -6.78 -3.30 27.25
CA ARG A 473 -5.69 -3.16 28.20
C ARG A 473 -6.12 -2.45 29.48
N ALA A 474 -5.32 -2.53 30.51
CA ALA A 474 -5.55 -1.84 31.78
C ALA A 474 -4.64 -0.59 31.89
N GLY A 475 -4.78 0.35 30.94
CA GLY A 475 -3.88 1.50 30.77
C GLY A 475 -3.93 2.48 31.92
N ALA A 476 -5.13 2.83 32.40
CA ALA A 476 -5.29 3.78 33.51
C ALA A 476 -4.73 3.27 34.84
N THR A 477 -4.54 1.95 34.98
CA THR A 477 -3.97 1.32 36.17
C THR A 477 -2.52 0.89 36.00
N GLY A 478 -1.91 1.12 34.81
CA GLY A 478 -0.52 0.81 34.51
C GLY A 478 -0.22 -0.71 34.44
N LEU A 479 -1.20 -1.49 34.01
CA LEU A 479 -1.08 -2.93 33.84
C LEU A 479 -1.10 -3.36 32.36
N ASP A 480 -0.85 -2.42 31.47
CA ASP A 480 -0.81 -2.56 30.00
C ASP A 480 0.58 -2.86 29.42
N GLU A 481 1.60 -2.90 30.28
CA GLU A 481 3.02 -3.13 29.92
C GLU A 481 3.68 -2.01 29.13
N HIS A 482 2.99 -0.86 28.92
CA HIS A 482 3.62 0.33 28.33
C HIS A 482 4.96 0.63 29.01
N PRO A 483 6.04 1.03 28.30
CA PRO A 483 7.22 1.60 28.93
C PRO A 483 6.80 2.62 30.00
N ASP A 484 7.39 2.66 31.14
CA ASP A 484 7.03 3.25 32.43
C ASP A 484 6.30 2.29 33.38
N ASN A 485 5.50 1.35 32.88
CA ASN A 485 4.78 0.38 33.68
C ASN A 485 5.57 -0.89 33.94
N ASN A 486 5.16 -1.61 34.98
CA ASN A 486 5.81 -2.86 35.38
C ASN A 486 5.33 -4.03 34.48
N VAL A 487 6.20 -4.52 33.58
CA VAL A 487 5.89 -5.60 32.64
C VAL A 487 5.45 -6.89 33.35
N GLN A 488 5.98 -7.19 34.54
CA GLN A 488 5.60 -8.38 35.30
C GLN A 488 4.17 -8.27 35.84
N SER A 489 3.75 -7.09 36.26
CA SER A 489 2.39 -6.84 36.74
C SER A 489 1.36 -6.96 35.60
N GLY A 490 1.69 -6.44 34.41
CA GLY A 490 0.87 -6.61 33.22
C GLY A 490 0.75 -8.08 32.82
N ALA A 491 1.88 -8.78 32.71
CA ALA A 491 1.89 -10.21 32.39
C ALA A 491 1.14 -11.08 33.40
N ALA A 492 1.14 -10.71 34.70
CA ALA A 492 0.38 -11.41 35.73
C ALA A 492 -1.14 -11.17 35.56
N LEU A 493 -1.56 -9.98 35.14
CA LEU A 493 -2.95 -9.69 34.77
C LEU A 493 -3.38 -10.55 33.57
N VAL A 494 -2.58 -10.61 32.54
CA VAL A 494 -2.83 -11.45 31.35
C VAL A 494 -2.89 -12.93 31.74
N GLN A 495 -1.98 -13.41 32.60
CA GLN A 495 -2.06 -14.78 33.13
C GLN A 495 -3.40 -15.07 33.79
N LYS A 496 -3.94 -14.15 34.60
CA LYS A 496 -5.24 -14.31 35.26
C LYS A 496 -6.37 -14.41 34.25
N ILE A 497 -6.35 -13.59 33.18
CA ILE A 497 -7.37 -13.56 32.13
C ILE A 497 -7.36 -14.88 31.34
N ILE A 498 -6.18 -15.30 30.85
CA ILE A 498 -6.03 -16.53 30.06
C ILE A 498 -6.32 -17.76 30.92
N SER A 499 -5.86 -17.80 32.17
CA SER A 499 -6.12 -18.94 33.06
C SER A 499 -7.61 -19.13 33.34
N ALA A 500 -8.40 -18.03 33.39
CA ALA A 500 -9.85 -18.14 33.53
C ALA A 500 -10.47 -18.89 32.35
N LEU A 501 -10.03 -18.57 31.11
CA LEU A 501 -10.50 -19.26 29.90
C LEU A 501 -10.06 -20.74 29.91
N MET A 502 -8.81 -21.02 30.18
CA MET A 502 -8.25 -22.38 30.20
C MET A 502 -8.96 -23.30 31.19
N ASN A 503 -9.50 -22.73 32.28
CA ASN A 503 -10.22 -23.48 33.31
C ASN A 503 -11.73 -23.55 33.09
N SER A 504 -12.24 -23.01 31.97
CA SER A 504 -13.67 -22.98 31.64
C SER A 504 -14.04 -24.07 30.63
N THR A 505 -15.36 -24.32 30.49
CA THR A 505 -15.88 -25.20 29.43
C THR A 505 -15.68 -24.58 28.05
N ALA A 506 -15.56 -23.27 27.89
CA ALA A 506 -15.31 -22.57 26.63
C ALA A 506 -13.90 -22.79 26.06
N TRP A 507 -12.95 -23.32 26.86
CA TRP A 507 -11.60 -23.60 26.40
C TRP A 507 -11.57 -24.44 25.12
N GLN A 508 -12.41 -25.48 25.06
CA GLN A 508 -12.40 -26.47 23.99
C GLN A 508 -12.69 -25.89 22.59
N SER A 509 -13.34 -24.76 22.52
CA SER A 509 -13.81 -24.13 21.29
C SER A 509 -13.28 -22.70 21.11
N SER A 510 -12.26 -22.30 21.88
CA SER A 510 -11.74 -20.94 21.90
C SER A 510 -10.36 -20.82 21.28
N VAL A 511 -10.13 -19.62 20.71
CA VAL A 511 -8.81 -19.09 20.35
C VAL A 511 -8.61 -17.79 21.12
N PHE A 512 -7.51 -17.66 21.84
CA PHE A 512 -7.07 -16.41 22.45
C PHE A 512 -5.84 -15.89 21.69
N VAL A 513 -5.93 -14.69 21.13
CA VAL A 513 -4.84 -13.99 20.47
C VAL A 513 -4.38 -12.86 21.40
N LEU A 514 -3.18 -13.00 21.92
CA LEU A 514 -2.49 -11.97 22.68
C LEU A 514 -1.43 -11.33 21.79
N THR A 515 -1.48 -10.01 21.66
CA THR A 515 -0.48 -9.24 20.90
C THR A 515 -0.32 -7.84 21.49
N TYR A 516 0.42 -6.99 20.78
CA TYR A 516 0.72 -5.61 21.14
C TYR A 516 0.23 -4.69 20.03
N ASP A 517 0.03 -3.43 20.31
CA ASP A 517 -0.43 -2.46 19.32
C ASP A 517 0.71 -1.95 18.44
N GLU A 518 1.91 -1.69 19.04
CA GLU A 518 3.09 -1.23 18.30
C GLU A 518 4.38 -1.44 19.12
N GLY A 519 5.54 -1.06 18.58
CA GLY A 519 6.85 -1.40 19.13
C GLY A 519 7.40 -0.47 20.20
N GLY A 520 6.75 0.66 20.49
CA GLY A 520 7.16 1.59 21.57
C GLY A 520 8.52 2.25 21.40
N GLY A 521 9.08 2.31 20.18
CA GLY A 521 10.42 2.84 19.94
C GLY A 521 11.55 1.91 20.38
N LEU A 522 11.24 0.70 20.79
CA LEU A 522 12.21 -0.32 21.13
C LEU A 522 12.81 -0.94 19.87
N TYR A 523 14.04 -1.42 19.97
CA TYR A 523 14.78 -2.00 18.85
C TYR A 523 14.10 -3.27 18.32
N ASP A 524 14.04 -3.36 17.00
CA ASP A 524 13.80 -4.59 16.27
C ASP A 524 14.73 -4.63 15.05
N HIS A 525 15.36 -5.79 14.80
CA HIS A 525 16.33 -5.90 13.72
C HIS A 525 15.70 -6.19 12.35
N VAL A 526 14.42 -6.61 12.31
CA VAL A 526 13.73 -6.95 11.08
C VAL A 526 12.99 -5.73 10.53
N PRO A 527 13.23 -5.38 9.27
CA PRO A 527 12.55 -4.23 8.67
C PRO A 527 11.05 -4.48 8.50
N PRO A 528 10.25 -3.42 8.48
CA PRO A 528 8.84 -3.46 8.11
C PRO A 528 8.61 -4.14 6.76
N ILE A 529 7.41 -4.69 6.58
CA ILE A 529 6.98 -5.32 5.33
C ILE A 529 6.16 -4.38 4.48
N GLN A 530 6.22 -4.61 3.16
CA GLN A 530 5.32 -3.95 2.22
C GLN A 530 3.89 -4.48 2.39
N VAL A 531 2.94 -3.56 2.44
CA VAL A 531 1.51 -3.84 2.62
C VAL A 531 0.68 -2.91 1.74
N PRO A 532 -0.52 -3.28 1.28
CA PRO A 532 -1.36 -2.36 0.53
C PRO A 532 -1.85 -1.21 1.43
N PRO A 533 -2.00 0.01 0.91
CA PRO A 533 -2.73 1.05 1.62
C PRO A 533 -4.16 0.58 1.97
N PRO A 534 -4.68 0.92 3.16
CA PRO A 534 -5.99 0.44 3.59
C PRO A 534 -7.15 1.03 2.78
N ASP A 535 -6.99 2.27 2.36
CA ASP A 535 -7.97 3.09 1.66
C ASP A 535 -7.27 4.13 0.78
N ASP A 536 -8.02 5.07 0.23
CA ASP A 536 -7.49 6.15 -0.62
C ASP A 536 -7.24 7.45 0.17
N ILE A 537 -7.23 7.39 1.51
CA ILE A 537 -6.99 8.54 2.38
C ILE A 537 -5.48 8.73 2.58
N ALA A 538 -4.98 9.87 2.12
CA ALA A 538 -3.58 10.19 2.27
C ALA A 538 -3.20 10.45 3.74
N PRO A 539 -1.94 10.21 4.14
CA PRO A 539 -1.43 10.56 5.46
C PRO A 539 -1.62 12.05 5.79
N ILE A 540 -2.10 12.35 6.98
CA ILE A 540 -2.26 13.70 7.50
C ILE A 540 -0.90 14.16 8.04
N LEU A 541 -0.08 14.74 7.17
CA LEU A 541 1.27 15.19 7.49
C LEU A 541 1.31 16.67 7.86
N LYS A 542 2.17 17.01 8.83
CA LYS A 542 2.53 18.39 9.18
C LYS A 542 3.77 18.83 8.40
N SER A 543 4.04 20.11 8.40
CA SER A 543 5.29 20.63 7.83
C SER A 543 6.50 20.06 8.58
N GLY A 544 7.39 19.39 7.87
CA GLY A 544 8.57 18.75 8.45
C GLY A 544 8.41 17.25 8.68
N ASP A 545 7.21 16.69 8.56
CA ASP A 545 7.01 15.25 8.66
C ASP A 545 7.65 14.51 7.48
N VAL A 546 8.11 13.30 7.77
CA VAL A 546 8.60 12.36 6.74
C VAL A 546 7.47 12.08 5.76
N LYS A 547 7.76 12.29 4.47
CA LYS A 547 6.83 11.99 3.38
C LYS A 547 6.83 10.48 3.12
N ALA A 548 5.78 9.83 3.51
CA ALA A 548 5.55 8.41 3.27
C ALA A 548 4.04 8.13 3.13
N ASN A 549 3.70 6.94 2.63
CA ASN A 549 2.34 6.45 2.50
C ASN A 549 2.07 5.33 3.52
N PHE A 550 0.83 4.83 3.57
CA PHE A 550 0.44 3.66 4.37
C PHE A 550 0.73 2.33 3.63
N ASN A 551 1.88 2.22 2.98
CA ASN A 551 2.32 1.06 2.19
C ASN A 551 3.41 0.23 2.89
N LEU A 552 3.77 0.60 4.13
CA LEU A 552 4.62 -0.17 5.03
C LEU A 552 3.88 -0.49 6.33
N SER A 553 4.15 -1.68 6.89
CA SER A 553 3.79 -2.01 8.26
C SER A 553 4.66 -1.20 9.25
N GLY A 554 4.34 -1.27 10.53
CA GLY A 554 5.29 -0.90 11.59
C GLY A 554 6.29 -2.02 11.86
N PHE A 555 6.96 -1.97 13.02
CA PHE A 555 7.93 -2.98 13.46
C PHE A 555 7.25 -4.26 13.93
N ARG A 556 8.04 -5.35 14.06
CA ARG A 556 7.53 -6.59 14.65
C ARG A 556 7.07 -6.38 16.08
N ILE A 557 5.97 -7.03 16.40
CA ILE A 557 5.38 -7.09 17.74
C ILE A 557 5.18 -8.55 18.15
N PRO A 558 5.22 -8.88 19.45
CA PRO A 558 4.94 -10.22 19.93
C PRO A 558 3.50 -10.64 19.62
N ILE A 559 3.33 -11.90 19.22
CA ILE A 559 2.01 -12.53 19.13
C ILE A 559 2.06 -13.93 19.73
N MET A 560 1.02 -14.27 20.48
CA MET A 560 0.78 -15.62 21.00
C MET A 560 -0.64 -16.05 20.64
N VAL A 561 -0.77 -17.15 19.92
CA VAL A 561 -2.05 -17.75 19.53
C VAL A 561 -2.27 -18.97 20.38
N ILE A 562 -3.25 -18.91 21.26
CA ILE A 562 -3.46 -19.83 22.37
C ILE A 562 -4.81 -20.51 22.17
N SER A 563 -4.79 -21.82 21.91
CA SER A 563 -5.99 -22.62 21.64
C SER A 563 -5.68 -24.10 21.83
N PRO A 564 -6.68 -24.93 22.13
CA PRO A 564 -6.54 -26.38 22.05
C PRO A 564 -6.12 -26.86 20.65
N TRP A 565 -6.45 -26.11 19.62
CA TRP A 565 -6.37 -26.47 18.21
C TRP A 565 -5.14 -25.93 17.49
N VAL A 566 -4.28 -25.15 18.13
CA VAL A 566 -3.02 -24.73 17.52
C VAL A 566 -2.07 -25.89 17.38
N LYS A 567 -1.26 -25.88 16.34
CA LYS A 567 -0.10 -26.76 16.19
C LYS A 567 0.83 -26.57 17.37
N PRO A 568 1.16 -27.60 18.15
CA PRO A 568 2.07 -27.45 19.29
C PRO A 568 3.43 -26.93 18.87
N HIS A 569 3.98 -26.04 19.66
CA HIS A 569 5.32 -25.48 19.45
C HIS A 569 5.51 -24.78 18.09
N PHE A 570 4.42 -24.31 17.47
CA PHE A 570 4.48 -23.75 16.12
C PHE A 570 5.05 -22.34 16.11
N VAL A 571 5.93 -22.09 15.14
CA VAL A 571 6.43 -20.73 14.83
C VAL A 571 6.08 -20.41 13.39
N SER A 572 5.32 -19.36 13.18
CA SER A 572 5.05 -18.85 11.84
C SER A 572 6.14 -17.88 11.42
N HIS A 573 6.68 -18.09 10.20
CA HIS A 573 7.61 -17.18 9.53
C HIS A 573 6.95 -16.40 8.40
N LYS A 574 5.65 -16.53 8.27
CA LYS A 574 4.89 -15.81 7.24
C LYS A 574 4.61 -14.38 7.71
N PRO A 575 4.96 -13.37 6.89
CA PRO A 575 4.68 -11.97 7.23
C PRO A 575 3.18 -11.70 7.38
N ARG A 576 2.81 -11.08 8.49
CA ARG A 576 1.45 -10.67 8.86
C ARG A 576 1.52 -9.39 9.70
N GLU A 577 0.39 -8.70 9.77
CA GLU A 577 0.25 -7.55 10.65
C GLU A 577 -1.14 -7.56 11.34
N LEU A 578 -1.43 -6.56 12.17
CA LEU A 578 -2.61 -6.57 13.05
C LEU A 578 -3.93 -6.88 12.32
N THR A 579 -4.10 -6.45 11.05
CA THR A 579 -5.34 -6.73 10.31
C THR A 579 -5.52 -8.22 9.96
N SER A 580 -4.48 -9.04 10.11
CA SER A 580 -4.62 -10.50 10.03
C SER A 580 -5.52 -11.07 11.13
N ILE A 581 -5.62 -10.38 12.27
CA ILE A 581 -6.58 -10.75 13.35
C ILE A 581 -8.01 -10.42 12.91
N LEU A 582 -8.23 -9.28 12.24
CA LEU A 582 -9.53 -8.99 11.62
C LEU A 582 -9.89 -10.07 10.61
N LYS A 583 -8.92 -10.43 9.74
CA LYS A 583 -9.10 -11.48 8.74
C LYS A 583 -9.42 -12.84 9.33
N LEU A 584 -8.82 -13.20 10.46
CA LEU A 584 -9.18 -14.43 11.20
C LEU A 584 -10.66 -14.39 11.65
N ILE A 585 -11.12 -13.27 12.20
CA ILE A 585 -12.52 -13.08 12.62
C ILE A 585 -13.46 -13.14 11.40
N GLU A 586 -13.13 -12.40 10.36
CA GLU A 586 -13.90 -12.31 9.11
C GLU A 586 -14.06 -13.68 8.45
N SER A 587 -12.96 -14.42 8.32
CA SER A 587 -12.95 -15.75 7.70
C SER A 587 -13.68 -16.80 8.55
N THR A 588 -13.60 -16.68 9.88
CA THR A 588 -14.25 -17.65 10.79
C THR A 588 -15.77 -17.47 10.84
N PHE A 589 -16.24 -16.22 10.76
CA PHE A 589 -17.66 -15.90 10.99
C PHE A 589 -18.36 -15.29 9.77
N ASP A 590 -17.74 -15.35 8.59
CA ASP A 590 -18.26 -14.81 7.32
C ASP A 590 -18.65 -13.32 7.41
N VAL A 591 -17.75 -12.53 8.00
CA VAL A 591 -17.91 -11.08 8.11
C VAL A 591 -17.16 -10.40 6.95
N PRO A 592 -17.77 -9.46 6.23
CA PRO A 592 -17.09 -8.73 5.17
C PRO A 592 -15.88 -7.94 5.70
N ALA A 593 -14.82 -7.85 4.89
CA ALA A 593 -13.67 -7.01 5.20
C ALA A 593 -14.05 -5.53 5.22
N LEU A 594 -13.42 -4.76 6.11
CA LEU A 594 -13.67 -3.34 6.32
C LEU A 594 -12.93 -2.48 5.30
N THR A 595 -11.74 -2.92 4.86
CA THR A 595 -10.82 -2.14 4.01
C THR A 595 -10.07 -3.03 3.02
N LYS A 596 -9.27 -2.42 2.18
CA LYS A 596 -8.35 -3.15 1.28
C LYS A 596 -7.26 -3.91 2.07
N ARG A 597 -6.88 -3.43 3.26
CA ARG A 597 -5.79 -3.99 4.08
C ARG A 597 -6.18 -5.33 4.71
N ASP A 598 -7.31 -5.40 5.39
CA ASP A 598 -7.82 -6.63 6.00
C ASP A 598 -8.32 -7.62 4.94
N ALA A 599 -8.90 -7.12 3.82
CA ALA A 599 -9.20 -7.97 2.68
C ALA A 599 -7.96 -8.70 2.11
N TRP A 600 -6.81 -8.02 2.08
CA TRP A 600 -5.52 -8.57 1.63
C TRP A 600 -4.86 -9.48 2.67
N ALA A 601 -5.08 -9.22 3.96
CA ALA A 601 -4.38 -9.87 5.05
C ALA A 601 -4.56 -11.41 5.03
N ASP A 602 -3.56 -12.12 5.55
CA ASP A 602 -3.61 -13.56 5.76
C ASP A 602 -4.53 -13.92 6.95
N ASP A 603 -5.32 -14.97 6.82
CA ASP A 603 -6.34 -15.40 7.78
C ASP A 603 -5.80 -16.17 9.00
N MET A 604 -4.51 -16.32 9.14
CA MET A 604 -3.85 -17.05 10.22
C MET A 604 -4.23 -18.54 10.32
N SER A 605 -4.87 -19.12 9.30
CA SER A 605 -5.30 -20.53 9.33
C SER A 605 -4.14 -21.51 9.53
N GLU A 606 -2.90 -21.15 9.12
CA GLU A 606 -1.73 -22.01 9.29
C GLU A 606 -1.36 -22.31 10.74
N PHE A 607 -1.84 -21.51 11.70
CA PHE A 607 -1.60 -21.75 13.13
C PHE A 607 -2.31 -23.01 13.66
N PHE A 608 -3.37 -23.45 12.98
CA PHE A 608 -4.28 -24.50 13.45
C PHE A 608 -4.09 -25.82 12.74
N ASP A 609 -4.48 -26.90 13.42
CA ASP A 609 -4.68 -28.23 12.83
C ASP A 609 -6.01 -28.81 13.29
N PHE A 610 -7.01 -28.73 12.43
CA PHE A 610 -8.35 -29.27 12.66
C PHE A 610 -8.51 -30.72 12.15
N THR A 611 -7.45 -31.28 11.55
CA THR A 611 -7.46 -32.65 11.00
C THR A 611 -7.14 -33.69 12.07
N GLN A 612 -6.59 -33.25 13.21
CA GLN A 612 -6.22 -34.07 14.35
C GLN A 612 -7.05 -33.70 15.58
N PRO A 613 -7.15 -34.59 16.59
CA PRO A 613 -7.69 -34.19 17.88
C PRO A 613 -6.90 -33.00 18.47
N PRO A 614 -7.54 -32.13 19.27
CA PRO A 614 -6.88 -30.96 19.81
C PRO A 614 -5.69 -31.35 20.68
N ALA A 615 -4.52 -30.76 20.39
CA ALA A 615 -3.27 -31.06 21.08
C ALA A 615 -3.34 -30.66 22.57
N TRP A 616 -4.05 -29.57 22.85
CA TRP A 616 -4.17 -29.01 24.21
C TRP A 616 -5.60 -29.12 24.75
N LYS A 617 -6.24 -30.28 24.55
CA LYS A 617 -7.56 -30.57 25.17
C LYS A 617 -7.53 -30.28 26.67
N THR A 618 -6.46 -30.69 27.34
CA THR A 618 -6.14 -30.24 28.70
C THR A 618 -5.04 -29.17 28.57
N PRO A 619 -5.23 -27.97 29.09
CA PRO A 619 -4.20 -26.94 29.08
C PRO A 619 -2.89 -27.43 29.67
N PRO A 620 -1.73 -27.06 29.11
CA PRO A 620 -0.44 -27.42 29.70
C PRO A 620 -0.22 -26.70 31.04
N ALA A 621 0.62 -27.28 31.89
CA ALA A 621 1.06 -26.59 33.09
C ALA A 621 1.96 -25.40 32.71
N LEU A 622 1.57 -24.20 33.12
CA LEU A 622 2.31 -22.98 32.86
C LEU A 622 2.89 -22.41 34.16
N PRO A 623 4.07 -21.77 34.12
CA PRO A 623 4.68 -21.17 35.29
C PRO A 623 3.82 -19.97 35.78
N THR A 624 3.91 -19.70 37.06
CA THR A 624 3.33 -18.47 37.63
C THR A 624 4.21 -17.29 37.24
N GLN A 625 3.60 -16.21 36.76
CA GLN A 625 4.31 -14.97 36.46
C GLN A 625 4.73 -14.29 37.78
N PRO A 626 6.02 -14.04 38.01
CA PRO A 626 6.46 -13.26 39.17
C PRO A 626 6.06 -11.79 39.01
N THR A 627 5.92 -11.09 40.13
CA THR A 627 5.58 -9.65 40.19
C THR A 627 6.53 -8.86 41.09
N ASN A 628 7.61 -9.49 41.53
CA ASN A 628 8.56 -8.95 42.51
C ASN A 628 9.89 -8.47 41.92
N GLY A 629 9.94 -8.32 40.58
CA GLY A 629 11.10 -7.74 39.90
C GLY A 629 11.35 -6.31 40.34
N VAL A 630 12.60 -5.88 40.21
CA VAL A 630 13.00 -4.52 40.59
C VAL A 630 12.43 -3.54 39.58
N CYS A 631 11.56 -2.62 40.04
CA CYS A 631 11.07 -1.50 39.22
C CYS A 631 11.90 -0.26 39.54
N SER A 632 12.92 0.02 38.72
CA SER A 632 13.82 1.15 38.89
C SER A 632 14.41 1.58 37.55
N GLN A 633 13.96 2.71 37.05
CA GLN A 633 14.41 3.29 35.79
C GLN A 633 15.92 3.63 35.78
N SER A 634 16.57 3.80 36.94
CA SER A 634 18.03 3.95 37.02
C SER A 634 18.81 2.69 36.63
N ARG A 635 18.13 1.55 36.41
CA ARG A 635 18.71 0.27 36.01
C ARG A 635 18.34 -0.13 34.57
N GLU A 636 17.78 0.79 33.82
CA GLU A 636 17.41 0.53 32.41
C GLU A 636 18.59 0.70 31.43
N VAL A 637 19.69 1.26 31.89
CA VAL A 637 20.82 1.68 31.04
C VAL A 637 21.76 0.52 30.74
N GLY A 638 22.08 0.35 29.46
CA GLY A 638 23.07 -0.62 29.00
C GLY A 638 24.50 -0.08 28.99
N PRO A 639 25.47 -0.98 28.94
CA PRO A 639 26.88 -0.61 28.81
C PRO A 639 27.13 0.04 27.43
N THR A 640 27.88 1.14 27.44
CA THR A 640 28.38 1.81 26.22
C THR A 640 29.89 1.66 26.12
N PHE A 641 30.46 1.73 24.89
CA PHE A 641 31.88 1.63 24.60
C PHE A 641 32.33 2.57 23.49
#